data_e58dca1e42894afa5515cca42c632729
#
_entry.id   e58dca1e42894afa5515cca42c632729
#
_cell.length_a   1.000
_cell.length_b   1.000
_cell.length_c   1.000
_cell.angle_alpha   90.00
_cell.angle_beta   90.00
_cell.angle_gamma   90.00
#
_symmetry.space_group_name_H-M   'P 1'
#
loop_
_entity.id
_entity.type
_entity.pdbx_description
1 polymer ?
#
loop_
_entity_poly.entity_id
_entity_poly.type
_entity_poly.pdbx_seq_one_letter_code
_entity_poly.pdbx_strand_id
1 'polypeptide(L)'
;MGNFRQTLFLQTLMDLDQSEPTRAASIENVNLLENPLVADKCIGTEHQSEFYDYLGFFYFHQAQIFESEGISGLHDFKQALTYSQLSEIIDDNTADWQRYIGATVAYLQNNLSFLRSCYNDTDTNAALVRNFIRGLETRGVPNYLEDYSAPRI
;
A
#
# COMPACT_ATOMS: atom_id res chain seq x y z
N MET A 1 -4.49 -19.65 22.79
CA MET A 1 -5.87 -19.13 22.72
C MET A 1 -5.89 -17.72 22.14
N GLY A 2 -5.04 -16.80 22.59
CA GLY A 2 -4.90 -15.46 22.02
C GLY A 2 -4.56 -15.51 20.51
N ASN A 3 -3.68 -16.41 20.12
CA ASN A 3 -3.22 -16.52 18.73
C ASN A 3 -4.35 -16.88 17.77
N PHE A 4 -5.30 -17.73 18.17
CA PHE A 4 -6.43 -18.09 17.32
C PHE A 4 -7.31 -16.88 16.99
N ARG A 5 -7.64 -16.07 18.00
CA ARG A 5 -8.47 -14.87 17.81
C ARG A 5 -7.76 -13.82 16.97
N GLN A 6 -6.47 -13.64 17.19
CA GLN A 6 -5.66 -12.69 16.44
C GLN A 6 -5.56 -13.11 14.97
N THR A 7 -5.31 -14.39 14.69
CA THR A 7 -5.25 -14.93 13.34
C THR A 7 -6.58 -14.76 12.61
N LEU A 8 -7.70 -15.04 13.29
CA LEU A 8 -9.03 -14.86 12.72
C LEU A 8 -9.31 -13.38 12.42
N PHE A 9 -8.90 -12.48 13.32
CA PHE A 9 -9.04 -11.05 13.12
C PHE A 9 -8.26 -10.59 11.89
N LEU A 10 -7.00 -10.99 11.77
CA LEU A 10 -6.15 -10.64 10.62
C LEU A 10 -6.74 -11.17 9.32
N GLN A 11 -7.27 -12.39 9.31
CA GLN A 11 -7.93 -12.96 8.14
C GLN A 11 -9.17 -12.15 7.76
N THR A 12 -9.95 -11.73 8.76
CA THR A 12 -11.12 -10.87 8.52
C THR A 12 -10.72 -9.55 7.89
N LEU A 13 -9.63 -8.93 8.35
CA LEU A 13 -9.10 -7.70 7.74
C LEU A 13 -8.71 -7.92 6.29
N MET A 14 -8.02 -9.01 6.00
CA MET A 14 -7.62 -9.34 4.63
C MET A 14 -8.84 -9.54 3.72
N ASP A 15 -9.85 -10.24 4.21
CA ASP A 15 -11.09 -10.46 3.47
C ASP A 15 -11.82 -9.13 3.20
N LEU A 16 -11.88 -8.24 4.18
CA LEU A 16 -12.46 -6.91 4.02
C LEU A 16 -11.69 -6.08 2.98
N ASP A 17 -10.37 -6.10 3.05
CA ASP A 17 -9.52 -5.38 2.11
C ASP A 17 -9.77 -5.82 0.67
N GLN A 18 -9.86 -7.14 0.44
CA GLN A 18 -10.07 -7.70 -0.90
C GLN A 18 -11.49 -7.51 -1.42
N SER A 19 -12.48 -7.41 -0.52
CA SER A 19 -13.88 -7.25 -0.91
C SER A 19 -14.31 -5.80 -1.08
N GLU A 20 -13.43 -4.85 -0.78
CA GLU A 20 -13.77 -3.44 -0.67
C GLU A 20 -13.89 -2.75 -2.02
N PRO A 21 -15.11 -2.38 -2.48
CA PRO A 21 -15.29 -1.80 -3.81
C PRO A 21 -15.45 -0.28 -3.82
N THR A 22 -15.68 0.37 -2.67
CA THR A 22 -16.04 1.79 -2.66
C THR A 22 -15.16 2.61 -1.72
N ARG A 23 -15.02 3.91 -2.04
CA ARG A 23 -14.28 4.85 -1.20
C ARG A 23 -14.87 4.95 0.20
N ALA A 24 -16.18 5.04 0.32
CA ALA A 24 -16.84 5.21 1.62
C ALA A 24 -16.56 4.04 2.56
N ALA A 25 -16.71 2.81 2.05
CA ALA A 25 -16.46 1.63 2.85
C ALA A 25 -14.98 1.43 3.16
N SER A 26 -14.09 1.80 2.24
CA SER A 26 -12.64 1.77 2.49
C SER A 26 -12.26 2.72 3.64
N ILE A 27 -12.77 3.95 3.62
CA ILE A 27 -12.54 4.92 4.70
C ILE A 27 -13.07 4.39 6.04
N GLU A 28 -14.26 3.81 6.04
CA GLU A 28 -14.86 3.24 7.25
C GLU A 28 -13.98 2.10 7.80
N ASN A 29 -13.51 1.21 6.94
CA ASN A 29 -12.64 0.09 7.34
C ASN A 29 -11.31 0.59 7.93
N VAL A 30 -10.67 1.56 7.31
CA VAL A 30 -9.42 2.14 7.81
C VAL A 30 -9.65 2.79 9.18
N ASN A 31 -10.73 3.56 9.33
CA ASN A 31 -11.06 4.21 10.60
C ASN A 31 -11.30 3.19 11.71
N LEU A 32 -11.99 2.10 11.40
CA LEU A 32 -12.20 1.02 12.36
C LEU A 32 -10.89 0.40 12.81
N LEU A 33 -9.98 0.13 11.87
CA LEU A 33 -8.69 -0.48 12.17
C LEU A 33 -7.78 0.43 12.98
N GLU A 34 -7.87 1.73 12.77
CA GLU A 34 -7.05 2.71 13.48
C GLU A 34 -7.57 3.01 14.88
N ASN A 35 -8.76 2.51 15.23
CA ASN A 35 -9.27 2.70 16.57
C ASN A 35 -8.36 1.99 17.58
N PRO A 36 -7.71 2.72 18.52
CA PRO A 36 -6.78 2.10 19.47
C PRO A 36 -7.43 1.01 20.32
N LEU A 37 -8.71 1.12 20.63
CA LEU A 37 -9.42 0.12 21.42
C LEU A 37 -9.56 -1.20 20.66
N VAL A 38 -9.75 -1.14 19.34
CA VAL A 38 -9.81 -2.33 18.52
C VAL A 38 -8.43 -2.97 18.42
N ALA A 39 -7.41 -2.18 18.15
CA ALA A 39 -6.04 -2.66 18.02
C ALA A 39 -5.56 -3.33 19.33
N ASP A 40 -5.77 -2.67 20.46
CA ASP A 40 -5.32 -3.18 21.76
C ASP A 40 -6.02 -4.47 22.17
N LYS A 41 -7.29 -4.62 21.83
CA LYS A 41 -8.07 -5.82 22.20
C LYS A 41 -7.86 -6.98 21.28
N CYS A 42 -7.60 -6.73 20.01
CA CYS A 42 -7.60 -7.77 18.98
C CYS A 42 -6.20 -8.23 18.61
N ILE A 43 -5.17 -7.44 18.93
CA ILE A 43 -3.81 -7.70 18.45
C ILE A 43 -2.84 -7.66 19.62
N GLY A 44 -2.28 -8.81 19.95
CA GLY A 44 -1.16 -8.87 20.90
C GLY A 44 0.13 -8.40 20.25
N THR A 45 1.16 -8.17 21.07
CA THR A 45 2.46 -7.68 20.61
C THR A 45 3.14 -8.61 19.60
N GLU A 46 2.88 -9.91 19.69
CA GLU A 46 3.49 -10.92 18.80
C GLU A 46 2.97 -10.85 17.36
N HIS A 47 1.79 -10.24 17.13
CA HIS A 47 1.21 -10.09 15.80
C HIS A 47 1.17 -8.63 15.32
N GLN A 48 1.87 -7.74 16.03
CA GLN A 48 1.85 -6.33 15.71
C GLN A 48 2.40 -6.03 14.30
N SER A 49 3.46 -6.72 13.90
CA SER A 49 4.05 -6.54 12.57
C SER A 49 3.09 -6.96 11.46
N GLU A 50 2.37 -8.06 11.65
CA GLU A 50 1.36 -8.51 10.70
C GLU A 50 0.22 -7.49 10.60
N PHE A 51 -0.20 -6.92 11.72
CA PHE A 51 -1.22 -5.87 11.74
C PHE A 51 -0.77 -4.65 10.96
N TYR A 52 0.46 -4.21 11.13
CA TYR A 52 0.99 -3.08 10.37
C TYR A 52 1.04 -3.38 8.88
N ASP A 53 1.40 -4.60 8.47
CA ASP A 53 1.37 -4.99 7.07
C ASP A 53 -0.05 -4.89 6.49
N TYR A 54 -1.05 -5.44 7.18
CA TYR A 54 -2.44 -5.36 6.72
C TYR A 54 -2.94 -3.92 6.67
N LEU A 55 -2.63 -3.11 7.66
CA LEU A 55 -3.02 -1.71 7.68
C LEU A 55 -2.41 -0.96 6.49
N GLY A 56 -1.15 -1.28 6.16
CA GLY A 56 -0.50 -0.76 4.97
C GLY A 56 -1.24 -1.14 3.69
N PHE A 57 -1.69 -2.39 3.55
CA PHE A 57 -2.48 -2.83 2.41
C PHE A 57 -3.81 -2.07 2.31
N PHE A 58 -4.49 -1.85 3.44
CA PHE A 58 -5.75 -1.09 3.45
C PHE A 58 -5.54 0.34 2.95
N TYR A 59 -4.53 1.03 3.45
CA TYR A 59 -4.20 2.38 3.00
C TYR A 59 -3.82 2.41 1.52
N PHE A 60 -3.08 1.41 1.07
CA PHE A 60 -2.67 1.34 -0.33
C PHE A 60 -3.89 1.19 -1.25
N HIS A 61 -4.80 0.28 -0.94
CA HIS A 61 -6.02 0.08 -1.73
C HIS A 61 -6.94 1.31 -1.67
N GLN A 62 -7.05 1.96 -0.51
CA GLN A 62 -7.79 3.21 -0.39
C GLN A 62 -7.23 4.29 -1.29
N ALA A 63 -5.91 4.42 -1.32
CA ALA A 63 -5.23 5.37 -2.20
C ALA A 63 -5.53 5.10 -3.68
N GLN A 64 -5.55 3.83 -4.09
CA GLN A 64 -5.88 3.44 -5.46
C GLN A 64 -7.34 3.80 -5.79
N ILE A 65 -8.27 3.59 -4.87
CA ILE A 65 -9.67 3.97 -5.05
C ILE A 65 -9.79 5.48 -5.22
N PHE A 66 -9.09 6.27 -4.39
CA PHE A 66 -9.08 7.73 -4.52
C PHE A 66 -8.56 8.16 -5.89
N GLU A 67 -7.46 7.61 -6.34
CA GLU A 67 -6.90 7.93 -7.65
C GLU A 67 -7.88 7.57 -8.78
N SER A 68 -8.60 6.45 -8.66
CA SER A 68 -9.60 6.06 -9.65
C SER A 68 -10.79 7.03 -9.72
N GLU A 69 -11.03 7.79 -8.67
CA GLU A 69 -12.08 8.80 -8.59
C GLU A 69 -11.56 10.22 -8.85
N GLY A 70 -10.31 10.38 -9.27
CA GLY A 70 -9.71 11.69 -9.53
C GLY A 70 -9.30 12.45 -8.28
N ILE A 71 -9.17 11.77 -7.15
CA ILE A 71 -8.74 12.33 -5.87
C ILE A 71 -7.31 11.84 -5.61
N SER A 72 -6.41 12.73 -5.18
CA SER A 72 -5.05 12.32 -4.91
C SER A 72 -4.97 11.28 -3.78
N GLY A 73 -4.31 10.16 -4.06
CA GLY A 73 -4.03 9.11 -3.07
C GLY A 73 -2.69 9.27 -2.38
N LEU A 74 -1.95 10.35 -2.63
CA LEU A 74 -0.58 10.51 -2.13
C LEU A 74 -0.49 10.36 -0.61
N HIS A 75 -1.40 10.97 0.14
CA HIS A 75 -1.40 10.87 1.60
C HIS A 75 -1.52 9.42 2.06
N ASP A 76 -2.45 8.67 1.47
CA ASP A 76 -2.70 7.28 1.86
C ASP A 76 -1.58 6.36 1.39
N PHE A 77 -0.97 6.62 0.25
CA PHE A 77 0.23 5.88 -0.16
C PHE A 77 1.40 6.12 0.81
N LYS A 78 1.57 7.34 1.32
CA LYS A 78 2.57 7.63 2.36
C LYS A 78 2.29 6.89 3.65
N GLN A 79 1.02 6.81 4.06
CA GLN A 79 0.63 6.03 5.24
C GLN A 79 0.91 4.54 5.04
N ALA A 80 0.61 4.02 3.84
CA ALA A 80 0.92 2.64 3.50
C ALA A 80 2.43 2.36 3.64
N LEU A 81 3.27 3.27 3.17
CA LEU A 81 4.72 3.14 3.32
C LEU A 81 5.14 3.16 4.78
N THR A 82 4.60 4.07 5.57
CA THR A 82 4.90 4.19 6.99
C THR A 82 4.58 2.89 7.73
N TYR A 83 3.38 2.34 7.54
CA TYR A 83 2.99 1.09 8.19
C TYR A 83 3.80 -0.10 7.71
N SER A 84 4.13 -0.13 6.43
CA SER A 84 5.03 -1.16 5.90
C SER A 84 6.41 -1.12 6.58
N GLN A 85 6.93 0.07 6.84
CA GLN A 85 8.22 0.25 7.51
C GLN A 85 8.15 -0.05 9.02
N LEU A 86 6.99 0.13 9.66
CA LEU A 86 6.79 -0.22 11.06
C LEU A 86 6.70 -1.72 11.28
N SER A 87 6.36 -2.49 10.26
CA SER A 87 6.38 -3.95 10.32
C SER A 87 7.83 -4.42 10.49
N GLU A 88 8.06 -5.33 11.44
CA GLU A 88 9.37 -5.93 11.67
C GLU A 88 9.60 -7.18 10.82
N ILE A 89 8.65 -7.54 9.98
CA ILE A 89 8.77 -8.66 9.06
C ILE A 89 9.76 -8.27 7.97
N ILE A 90 10.91 -8.91 7.97
CA ILE A 90 11.98 -8.64 6.99
C ILE A 90 12.17 -9.90 6.14
N ASP A 91 11.57 -9.89 4.96
CA ASP A 91 11.75 -10.94 3.96
C ASP A 91 11.76 -10.30 2.56
N ASP A 92 12.04 -11.10 1.54
CA ASP A 92 12.15 -10.60 0.17
C ASP A 92 10.82 -10.02 -0.34
N ASN A 93 9.69 -10.61 0.06
CA ASN A 93 8.37 -10.13 -0.34
C ASN A 93 8.06 -8.77 0.28
N THR A 94 8.42 -8.57 1.55
CA THR A 94 8.23 -7.30 2.23
C THR A 94 9.11 -6.21 1.63
N ALA A 95 10.36 -6.52 1.32
CA ALA A 95 11.28 -5.58 0.68
C ALA A 95 10.79 -5.17 -0.72
N ASP A 96 10.32 -6.13 -1.51
CA ASP A 96 9.70 -5.91 -2.82
C ASP A 96 8.49 -4.96 -2.69
N TRP A 97 7.60 -5.25 -1.74
CA TRP A 97 6.41 -4.45 -1.46
C TRP A 97 6.77 -3.02 -1.06
N GLN A 98 7.75 -2.85 -0.17
CA GLN A 98 8.20 -1.52 0.26
C GLN A 98 8.79 -0.71 -0.89
N ARG A 99 9.57 -1.34 -1.78
CA ARG A 99 10.10 -0.65 -2.96
C ARG A 99 8.98 -0.18 -3.87
N TYR A 100 7.96 -1.00 -4.06
CA TYR A 100 6.80 -0.64 -4.87
C TYR A 100 6.04 0.54 -4.28
N ILE A 101 5.75 0.53 -2.98
CA ILE A 101 5.07 1.66 -2.33
C ILE A 101 5.94 2.91 -2.42
N GLY A 102 7.23 2.80 -2.14
CA GLY A 102 8.17 3.92 -2.24
C GLY A 102 8.22 4.49 -3.66
N ALA A 103 8.22 3.63 -4.66
CA ALA A 103 8.16 4.04 -6.06
C ALA A 103 6.86 4.80 -6.37
N THR A 104 5.73 4.33 -5.87
CA THR A 104 4.43 4.98 -6.09
C THR A 104 4.41 6.37 -5.46
N VAL A 105 4.92 6.51 -4.24
CA VAL A 105 5.03 7.80 -3.55
C VAL A 105 5.94 8.76 -4.33
N ALA A 106 7.13 8.30 -4.73
CA ALA A 106 8.07 9.09 -5.52
C ALA A 106 7.46 9.54 -6.85
N TYR A 107 6.74 8.64 -7.51
CA TYR A 107 6.04 8.94 -8.76
C TYR A 107 5.03 10.08 -8.58
N LEU A 108 4.16 9.98 -7.57
CA LEU A 108 3.14 10.99 -7.32
C LEU A 108 3.72 12.32 -6.87
N GLN A 109 4.89 12.30 -6.25
CA GLN A 109 5.62 13.52 -5.88
C GLN A 109 6.44 14.10 -7.03
N ASN A 110 6.39 13.48 -8.20
CA ASN A 110 7.20 13.86 -9.37
C ASN A 110 8.70 13.85 -9.06
N ASN A 111 9.13 12.87 -8.27
CA ASN A 111 10.54 12.70 -7.89
C ASN A 111 11.17 11.56 -8.69
N LEU A 112 11.58 11.87 -9.92
CA LEU A 112 12.09 10.87 -10.86
C LEU A 112 13.39 10.21 -10.36
N SER A 113 14.26 10.98 -9.71
CA SER A 113 15.53 10.45 -9.18
C SER A 113 15.28 9.36 -8.13
N PHE A 114 14.40 9.62 -7.16
CA PHE A 114 14.08 8.65 -6.14
C PHE A 114 13.29 7.47 -6.73
N LEU A 115 12.37 7.75 -7.67
CA LEU A 115 11.63 6.70 -8.36
C LEU A 115 12.56 5.69 -9.04
N ARG A 116 13.58 6.18 -9.74
CA ARG A 116 14.57 5.31 -10.38
C ARG A 116 15.32 4.46 -9.35
N SER A 117 15.61 5.01 -8.18
CA SER A 117 16.28 4.26 -7.11
C SER A 117 15.43 3.13 -6.52
N CYS A 118 14.11 3.21 -6.69
CA CYS A 118 13.18 2.16 -6.24
C CYS A 118 12.99 1.04 -7.26
N TYR A 119 13.59 1.13 -8.44
CA TYR A 119 13.46 0.11 -9.46
C TYR A 119 14.41 -1.06 -9.19
N ASN A 120 13.87 -2.28 -9.20
CA ASN A 120 14.63 -3.52 -9.15
C ASN A 120 13.97 -4.49 -10.11
N ASP A 121 14.70 -4.92 -11.15
CA ASP A 121 14.16 -5.72 -12.25
C ASP A 121 13.64 -7.10 -11.83
N THR A 122 14.02 -7.59 -10.64
CA THR A 122 13.54 -8.87 -10.11
C THR A 122 12.28 -8.73 -9.25
N ASP A 123 11.83 -7.51 -8.97
CA ASP A 123 10.64 -7.30 -8.15
C ASP A 123 9.35 -7.67 -8.88
N THR A 124 8.35 -8.09 -8.13
CA THR A 124 7.02 -8.47 -8.67
C THR A 124 6.39 -7.35 -9.49
N ASN A 125 6.52 -6.10 -9.04
CA ASN A 125 5.92 -4.94 -9.69
C ASN A 125 6.92 -4.12 -10.52
N ALA A 126 8.04 -4.71 -10.91
CA ALA A 126 9.08 -4.01 -11.66
C ALA A 126 8.56 -3.38 -12.96
N ALA A 127 7.70 -4.10 -13.70
CA ALA A 127 7.13 -3.58 -14.95
C ALA A 127 6.24 -2.35 -14.71
N LEU A 128 5.51 -2.33 -13.58
CA LEU A 128 4.68 -1.19 -13.21
C LEU A 128 5.55 0.01 -12.82
N VAL A 129 6.59 -0.20 -12.03
CA VAL A 129 7.55 0.85 -11.67
C VAL A 129 8.20 1.43 -12.94
N ARG A 130 8.53 0.58 -13.89
CA ARG A 130 9.05 1.02 -15.19
C ARG A 130 8.06 1.90 -15.95
N ASN A 131 6.76 1.57 -15.89
CA ASN A 131 5.71 2.40 -16.47
C ASN A 131 5.66 3.79 -15.80
N PHE A 132 5.80 3.84 -14.49
CA PHE A 132 5.85 5.10 -13.75
C PHE A 132 7.04 5.96 -14.18
N ILE A 133 8.22 5.35 -14.29
CA ILE A 133 9.43 6.05 -14.75
C ILE A 133 9.21 6.62 -16.15
N ARG A 134 8.72 5.77 -17.06
CA ARG A 134 8.48 6.16 -18.44
C ARG A 134 7.47 7.29 -18.55
N GLY A 135 6.40 7.24 -17.74
CA GLY A 135 5.38 8.29 -17.71
C GLY A 135 5.96 9.65 -17.30
N LEU A 136 6.76 9.69 -16.24
CA LEU A 136 7.40 10.93 -15.81
C LEU A 136 8.43 11.43 -16.83
N GLU A 137 9.22 10.54 -17.42
CA GLU A 137 10.18 10.91 -18.46
C GLU A 137 9.49 11.51 -19.68
N THR A 138 8.32 10.99 -20.03
CA THR A 138 7.60 11.41 -21.23
C THR A 138 6.79 12.69 -21.04
N ARG A 139 6.06 12.80 -19.91
CA ARG A 139 5.16 13.93 -19.65
C ARG A 139 5.72 14.98 -18.71
N GLY A 140 6.64 14.58 -17.82
CA GLY A 140 7.15 15.46 -16.77
C GLY A 140 6.22 15.63 -15.57
N VAL A 141 5.05 14.99 -15.57
CA VAL A 141 4.08 15.01 -14.46
C VAL A 141 3.44 13.63 -14.33
N PRO A 142 3.00 13.21 -13.11
CA PRO A 142 2.35 11.94 -12.94
C PRO A 142 0.93 11.94 -13.51
N ASN A 143 0.51 10.78 -14.03
CA ASN A 143 -0.87 10.45 -14.35
C ASN A 143 -1.07 8.98 -13.96
N TYR A 144 -1.52 8.77 -12.74
CA TYR A 144 -1.55 7.45 -12.13
C TYR A 144 -2.39 6.45 -12.94
N LEU A 145 -3.60 6.83 -13.34
CA LEU A 145 -4.49 5.92 -14.05
C LEU A 145 -3.92 5.50 -15.41
N GLU A 146 -3.31 6.45 -16.13
CA GLU A 146 -2.71 6.15 -17.43
C GLU A 146 -1.52 5.20 -17.29
N ASP A 147 -0.60 5.50 -16.39
CA ASP A 147 0.63 4.71 -16.25
C ASP A 147 0.39 3.38 -15.54
N TYR A 148 -0.55 3.34 -14.60
CA TYR A 148 -0.96 2.09 -13.95
C TYR A 148 -1.61 1.14 -14.95
N SER A 149 -2.43 1.66 -15.85
CA SER A 149 -3.16 0.88 -16.85
C SER A 149 -2.37 0.58 -18.10
N ALA A 150 -1.19 1.19 -18.29
CA ALA A 150 -0.37 0.97 -19.46
C ALA A 150 0.12 -0.49 -19.54
N PRO A 151 0.34 -1.03 -20.75
CA PRO A 151 0.85 -2.39 -20.89
C PRO A 151 2.17 -2.59 -20.13
N ARG A 152 2.26 -3.69 -19.41
CA ARG A 152 3.45 -4.05 -18.62
C ARG A 152 4.38 -4.93 -19.44
N ILE A 153 5.12 -4.29 -20.32
CA ILE A 153 6.01 -4.97 -21.26
C ILE A 153 7.41 -5.11 -20.70
#